data_c51bbcedbe7f2d433aae26bf6e55f50a
#
_entry.id   c51bbcedbe7f2d433aae26bf6e55f50a
#
_cell.length_a   1.000
_cell.length_b   1.000
_cell.length_c   1.000
_cell.angle_alpha   90.00
_cell.angle_beta   90.00
_cell.angle_gamma   90.00
#
_symmetry.space_group_name_H-M   'P 1'
#
loop_
_entity.id
_entity.type
_entity.pdbx_description
1 polymer ?
#
loop_
_entity_poly.entity_id
_entity_poly.type
_entity_poly.pdbx_seq_one_letter_code
_entity_poly.pdbx_strand_id
1 'polypeptide(L)'
;MSLPKRLLLLLALLAAQLWLPAHCEMLRDPSVAQEQLGGLSVLEDPQGKWTFEQVSSPEWAERFTPWPTDRGHINLGFTRSAYWVRVPLQRDAHAPRSWVLEIPYFQLLTVELYAPGQKPVL
;
A
#
# COMPACT_ATOMS: atom_id res chain seq x y z
N MET A 1 16.55 37.66 -18.33
CA MET A 1 15.64 38.03 -17.23
C MET A 1 15.87 37.04 -16.09
N SER A 2 16.55 37.49 -15.03
CA SER A 2 16.81 36.62 -13.86
C SER A 2 15.55 36.55 -13.00
N LEU A 3 15.01 35.35 -12.73
CA LEU A 3 13.93 35.16 -11.77
C LEU A 3 14.35 35.70 -10.41
N PRO A 4 13.48 36.44 -9.72
CA PRO A 4 13.80 36.99 -8.41
C PRO A 4 14.06 35.84 -7.42
N LYS A 5 15.14 35.96 -6.64
CA LYS A 5 15.59 34.94 -5.68
C LYS A 5 14.46 34.42 -4.75
N ARG A 6 13.46 35.27 -4.48
CA ARG A 6 12.27 34.90 -3.69
C ARG A 6 11.35 33.90 -4.41
N LEU A 7 11.26 33.98 -5.74
CA LEU A 7 10.46 33.04 -6.54
C LEU A 7 11.12 31.66 -6.64
N LEU A 8 12.46 31.65 -6.74
CA LEU A 8 13.25 30.41 -6.71
C LEU A 8 13.15 29.70 -5.34
N LEU A 9 13.13 30.46 -4.24
CA LEU A 9 12.95 29.93 -2.89
C LEU A 9 11.54 29.34 -2.70
N LEU A 10 10.51 30.01 -3.23
CA LEU A 10 9.13 29.50 -3.18
C LEU A 10 8.95 28.24 -4.03
N LEU A 11 9.56 28.17 -5.21
CA LEU A 11 9.56 26.97 -6.05
C LEU A 11 10.32 25.80 -5.40
N ALA A 12 11.44 26.08 -4.74
CA ALA A 12 12.19 25.05 -4.01
C ALA A 12 11.41 24.52 -2.78
N LEU A 13 10.69 25.39 -2.06
CA LEU A 13 9.81 24.99 -0.95
C LEU A 13 8.60 24.18 -1.45
N LEU A 14 8.03 24.52 -2.61
CA LEU A 14 6.93 23.74 -3.21
C LEU A 14 7.41 22.37 -3.69
N ALA A 15 8.61 22.29 -4.27
CA ALA A 15 9.20 21.02 -4.71
C ALA A 15 9.56 20.09 -3.54
N ALA A 16 9.93 20.65 -2.39
CA ALA A 16 10.21 19.86 -1.17
C ALA A 16 8.97 19.20 -0.58
N GLN A 17 7.78 19.69 -0.87
CA GLN A 17 6.52 19.07 -0.40
C GLN A 17 6.09 17.87 -1.24
N LEU A 18 6.65 17.67 -2.43
CA LEU A 18 6.34 16.51 -3.28
C LEU A 18 7.04 15.22 -2.83
N TRP A 19 7.90 15.31 -1.83
CA TRP A 19 8.60 14.15 -1.24
C TRP A 19 7.99 13.76 0.11
N LEU A 20 6.67 13.77 0.21
CA LEU A 20 6.02 13.14 1.36
C LEU A 20 6.30 11.63 1.29
N PRO A 21 6.94 11.05 2.30
CA PRO A 21 7.14 9.60 2.34
C PRO A 21 5.76 8.94 2.29
N ALA A 22 5.61 7.96 1.41
CA ALA A 22 4.44 7.10 1.41
C ALA A 22 4.23 6.61 2.85
N HIS A 23 3.03 6.80 3.38
CA HIS A 23 2.70 6.31 4.72
C HIS A 23 2.90 4.80 4.73
N CYS A 24 3.96 4.38 5.39
CA CYS A 24 4.28 2.99 5.59
C CYS A 24 3.92 2.64 7.03
N GLU A 25 3.14 1.59 7.21
CA GLU A 25 2.79 1.12 8.56
C GLU A 25 4.01 0.55 9.26
N MET A 26 4.31 1.07 10.45
CA MET A 26 5.45 0.64 11.24
C MET A 26 5.04 -0.46 12.21
N LEU A 27 5.49 -1.67 11.97
CA LEU A 27 5.29 -2.82 12.85
C LEU A 27 6.20 -2.69 14.08
N ARG A 28 5.63 -2.45 15.26
CA ARG A 28 6.38 -2.15 16.50
C ARG A 28 6.21 -3.18 17.61
N ASP A 29 4.96 -3.44 18.03
CA ASP A 29 4.68 -4.22 19.23
C ASP A 29 3.68 -5.35 18.95
N PRO A 30 4.03 -6.61 19.26
CA PRO A 30 3.15 -7.75 19.05
C PRO A 30 2.01 -7.84 20.07
N SER A 31 2.08 -7.11 21.18
CA SER A 31 1.04 -7.12 22.21
C SER A 31 -0.17 -6.27 21.83
N VAL A 32 -0.04 -5.39 20.83
CA VAL A 32 -1.14 -4.64 20.25
C VAL A 32 -1.79 -5.52 19.19
N ALA A 33 -2.66 -6.42 19.63
CA ALA A 33 -3.50 -7.17 18.74
C ALA A 33 -4.44 -6.21 17.98
N GLN A 34 -4.40 -6.25 16.65
CA GLN A 34 -5.29 -5.53 15.73
C GLN A 34 -4.97 -4.05 15.51
N GLU A 35 -3.79 -3.75 15.01
CA GLU A 35 -3.61 -2.51 14.28
C GLU A 35 -4.29 -2.64 12.90
N GLN A 36 -5.22 -1.74 12.61
CA GLN A 36 -5.72 -1.59 11.25
C GLN A 36 -4.58 -1.03 10.40
N LEU A 37 -4.20 -1.74 9.36
CA LEU A 37 -3.11 -1.30 8.50
C LEU A 37 -3.50 -0.01 7.77
N GLY A 38 -2.72 1.03 7.96
CA GLY A 38 -2.80 2.28 7.21
C GLY A 38 -2.06 2.23 5.89
N GLY A 39 -2.27 3.25 5.05
CA GLY A 39 -1.52 3.41 3.80
C GLY A 39 -1.83 2.36 2.73
N LEU A 40 -2.90 1.60 2.87
CA LEU A 40 -3.33 0.64 1.87
C LEU A 40 -3.67 1.31 0.55
N SER A 41 -3.40 0.63 -0.54
CA SER A 41 -3.88 1.03 -1.86
C SER A 41 -4.40 -0.17 -2.64
N VAL A 42 -5.38 0.07 -3.48
CA VAL A 42 -6.09 -0.97 -4.21
C VAL A 42 -6.07 -0.72 -5.71
N LEU A 43 -6.05 -1.80 -6.47
CA LEU A 43 -6.14 -1.78 -7.92
C LEU A 43 -7.10 -2.89 -8.36
N GLU A 44 -8.17 -2.52 -9.07
CA GLU A 44 -9.11 -3.49 -9.62
C GLU A 44 -8.57 -4.12 -10.88
N ASP A 45 -8.61 -5.45 -10.95
CA ASP A 45 -8.36 -6.27 -12.14
C ASP A 45 -9.65 -6.93 -12.60
N PRO A 46 -10.42 -6.31 -13.50
CA PRO A 46 -11.75 -6.77 -13.90
C PRO A 46 -11.76 -8.16 -14.53
N GLN A 47 -10.64 -8.62 -15.05
CA GLN A 47 -10.52 -9.91 -15.70
C GLN A 47 -9.71 -10.93 -14.92
N GLY A 48 -9.03 -10.52 -13.84
CA GLY A 48 -8.16 -11.37 -13.04
C GLY A 48 -6.98 -11.92 -13.83
N LYS A 49 -6.41 -11.13 -14.74
CA LYS A 49 -5.38 -11.58 -15.68
C LYS A 49 -4.00 -10.98 -15.46
N TRP A 50 -3.90 -9.96 -14.60
CA TRP A 50 -2.61 -9.32 -14.37
C TRP A 50 -1.74 -10.17 -13.48
N THR A 51 -0.45 -10.12 -13.74
CA THR A 51 0.54 -10.87 -12.96
C THR A 51 1.17 -9.98 -11.89
N PHE A 52 1.77 -10.61 -10.89
CA PHE A 52 2.49 -9.90 -9.84
C PHE A 52 3.62 -9.03 -10.42
N GLU A 53 4.35 -9.54 -11.41
CA GLU A 53 5.44 -8.81 -12.06
C GLU A 53 4.95 -7.53 -12.73
N GLN A 54 3.77 -7.59 -13.35
CA GLN A 54 3.16 -6.41 -13.95
C GLN A 54 2.77 -5.38 -12.89
N VAL A 55 1.95 -5.78 -11.91
CA VAL A 55 1.40 -4.84 -10.93
C VAL A 55 2.43 -4.32 -9.94
N SER A 56 3.54 -5.05 -9.73
CA SER A 56 4.64 -4.62 -8.87
C SER A 56 5.63 -3.68 -9.56
N SER A 57 5.54 -3.53 -10.87
CA SER A 57 6.44 -2.65 -11.61
C SER A 57 6.19 -1.17 -11.29
N PRO A 58 7.21 -0.30 -11.37
CA PRO A 58 7.06 1.13 -11.11
C PRO A 58 6.01 1.82 -11.97
N GLU A 59 5.83 1.37 -13.21
CA GLU A 59 4.85 1.92 -14.16
C GLU A 59 3.41 1.75 -13.69
N TRP A 60 3.15 0.73 -12.85
CA TRP A 60 1.83 0.44 -12.30
C TRP A 60 1.57 1.11 -10.96
N ALA A 61 2.60 1.72 -10.36
CA ALA A 61 2.49 2.32 -9.04
C ALA A 61 1.37 3.38 -8.96
N GLU A 62 1.24 4.21 -9.99
CA GLU A 62 0.25 5.30 -10.06
C GLU A 62 -1.19 4.81 -10.33
N ARG A 63 -1.36 3.57 -10.73
CA ARG A 63 -2.69 2.99 -10.98
C ARG A 63 -3.39 2.56 -9.69
N PHE A 64 -2.64 2.38 -8.61
CA PHE A 64 -3.21 2.06 -7.32
C PHE A 64 -3.88 3.27 -6.70
N THR A 65 -5.13 3.10 -6.29
CA THR A 65 -5.89 4.14 -5.59
C THR A 65 -5.71 3.96 -4.08
N PRO A 66 -5.26 5.00 -3.35
CA PRO A 66 -5.18 4.94 -1.90
C PRO A 66 -6.54 4.59 -1.29
N TRP A 67 -6.54 3.66 -0.33
CA TRP A 67 -7.74 3.34 0.44
C TRP A 67 -7.91 4.36 1.56
N PRO A 68 -9.06 5.05 1.66
CA PRO A 68 -9.27 6.04 2.70
C PRO A 68 -9.25 5.40 4.10
N THR A 69 -8.45 5.96 5.00
CA THR A 69 -8.28 5.45 6.36
C THR A 69 -9.54 5.57 7.22
N ASP A 70 -10.42 6.51 6.89
CA ASP A 70 -11.70 6.73 7.55
C ASP A 70 -12.76 5.68 7.23
N ARG A 71 -12.55 4.91 6.16
CA ARG A 71 -13.47 3.84 5.75
C ARG A 71 -13.29 2.52 6.51
N GLY A 72 -12.29 2.42 7.38
CA GLY A 72 -11.99 1.18 8.11
C GLY A 72 -11.63 0.02 7.17
N HIS A 73 -12.37 -1.07 7.23
CA HIS A 73 -12.10 -2.27 6.43
C HIS A 73 -12.27 -2.04 4.94
N ILE A 74 -11.44 -2.71 4.14
CA ILE A 74 -11.61 -2.75 2.68
C ILE A 74 -12.92 -3.48 2.38
N ASN A 75 -13.85 -2.77 1.77
CA ASN A 75 -15.10 -3.33 1.27
C ASN A 75 -15.25 -2.96 -0.21
N LEU A 76 -15.10 -3.94 -1.05
CA LEU A 76 -15.12 -3.80 -2.51
C LEU A 76 -16.48 -4.20 -3.11
N GLY A 77 -17.45 -4.51 -2.25
CA GLY A 77 -18.78 -4.94 -2.67
C GLY A 77 -18.78 -6.33 -3.31
N PHE A 78 -19.88 -6.66 -3.98
CA PHE A 78 -20.02 -7.91 -4.74
C PHE A 78 -19.53 -7.69 -6.17
N THR A 79 -18.43 -8.31 -6.53
CA THR A 79 -17.81 -8.18 -7.84
C THR A 79 -17.18 -9.51 -8.27
N ARG A 80 -16.96 -9.66 -9.57
CA ARG A 80 -16.18 -10.78 -10.13
C ARG A 80 -14.73 -10.39 -10.42
N SER A 81 -14.39 -9.12 -10.21
CA SER A 81 -13.03 -8.63 -10.40
C SER A 81 -12.09 -9.23 -9.35
N ALA A 82 -10.85 -9.46 -9.72
CA ALA A 82 -9.77 -9.59 -8.76
C ALA A 82 -9.32 -8.21 -8.27
N TYR A 83 -8.73 -8.16 -7.10
CA TYR A 83 -8.18 -6.93 -6.56
C TYR A 83 -6.77 -7.15 -6.06
N TRP A 84 -5.91 -6.26 -6.46
CA TRP A 84 -4.57 -6.16 -5.93
C TRP A 84 -4.57 -5.16 -4.78
N VAL A 85 -4.15 -5.61 -3.61
CA VAL A 85 -4.04 -4.76 -2.43
C VAL A 85 -2.56 -4.61 -2.09
N ARG A 86 -2.08 -3.39 -2.10
CA ARG A 86 -0.72 -3.08 -1.70
C ARG A 86 -0.71 -2.65 -0.24
N VAL A 87 0.12 -3.33 0.54
CA VAL A 87 0.29 -3.11 1.97
C VAL A 87 1.74 -2.68 2.21
N PRO A 88 2.02 -1.38 2.38
CA PRO A 88 3.35 -0.92 2.70
C PRO A 88 3.64 -1.16 4.17
N LEU A 89 4.57 -2.07 4.46
CA LEU A 89 4.98 -2.43 5.81
C LEU A 89 6.45 -2.10 6.05
N GLN A 90 6.74 -1.55 7.20
CA GLN A 90 8.09 -1.35 7.69
C GLN A 90 8.20 -1.95 9.09
N ARG A 91 9.22 -2.77 9.33
CA ARG A 91 9.44 -3.37 10.64
C ARG A 91 10.43 -2.53 11.44
N ASP A 92 10.08 -2.22 12.69
CA ASP A 92 11.04 -1.66 13.65
C ASP A 92 12.18 -2.66 13.90
N ALA A 93 13.39 -2.15 14.19
CA ALA A 93 14.56 -2.99 14.41
C ALA A 93 14.40 -3.97 15.60
N HIS A 94 13.61 -3.58 16.60
CA HIS A 94 13.36 -4.36 17.82
C HIS A 94 12.07 -5.17 17.74
N ALA A 95 11.23 -4.97 16.71
CA ALA A 95 9.99 -5.71 16.54
C ALA A 95 10.24 -7.19 16.20
N PRO A 96 9.30 -8.07 16.53
CA PRO A 96 9.36 -9.48 16.16
C PRO A 96 9.59 -9.68 14.67
N ARG A 97 10.22 -10.80 14.32
CA ARG A 97 10.46 -11.17 12.92
C ARG A 97 9.24 -11.80 12.25
N SER A 98 8.33 -12.34 13.03
CA SER A 98 7.15 -13.05 12.55
C SER A 98 5.89 -12.27 12.90
N TRP A 99 5.02 -12.10 11.92
CA TRP A 99 3.75 -11.40 12.04
C TRP A 99 2.66 -12.21 11.36
N VAL A 100 1.42 -12.05 11.81
CA VAL A 100 0.24 -12.66 11.20
C VAL A 100 -0.56 -11.54 10.54
N LEU A 101 -0.80 -11.67 9.25
CA LEU A 101 -1.75 -10.84 8.52
C LEU A 101 -3.12 -11.53 8.61
N GLU A 102 -4.08 -10.88 9.23
CA GLU A 102 -5.45 -11.35 9.32
C GLU A 102 -6.32 -10.58 8.31
N ILE A 103 -7.11 -11.32 7.55
CA ILE A 103 -8.11 -10.77 6.63
C ILE A 103 -9.47 -11.26 7.12
N PRO A 104 -10.19 -10.48 7.95
CA PRO A 104 -11.41 -10.91 8.59
C PRO A 104 -12.62 -10.87 7.63
N TYR A 105 -12.51 -11.53 6.47
CA TYR A 105 -13.56 -11.56 5.46
C TYR A 105 -13.73 -12.96 4.88
N PHE A 106 -14.83 -13.59 5.21
CA PHE A 106 -15.09 -15.01 4.92
C PHE A 106 -15.60 -15.31 3.50
N GLN A 107 -15.90 -14.28 2.71
CA GLN A 107 -16.46 -14.45 1.36
C GLN A 107 -15.40 -14.36 0.24
N LEU A 108 -14.12 -14.40 0.60
CA LEU A 108 -13.05 -14.46 -0.38
C LEU A 108 -12.92 -15.88 -0.93
N LEU A 109 -12.89 -16.02 -2.23
CA LEU A 109 -12.69 -17.32 -2.89
C LEU A 109 -11.22 -17.73 -2.87
N THR A 110 -10.33 -16.79 -3.10
CA THR A 110 -8.88 -17.01 -3.16
C THR A 110 -8.17 -15.78 -2.63
N VAL A 111 -7.12 -16.00 -1.86
CA VAL A 111 -6.20 -14.96 -1.40
C VAL A 111 -4.79 -15.44 -1.69
N GLU A 112 -4.02 -14.63 -2.38
CA GLU A 112 -2.62 -14.90 -2.66
C GLU A 112 -1.78 -13.80 -2.02
N LEU A 113 -0.77 -14.18 -1.25
CA LEU A 113 0.16 -13.25 -0.64
C LEU A 113 1.48 -13.25 -1.41
N TYR A 114 1.88 -12.08 -1.85
CA TYR A 114 3.16 -11.83 -2.50
C TYR A 114 4.03 -10.98 -1.58
N ALA A 115 5.21 -11.48 -1.24
CA ALA A 115 6.20 -10.73 -0.48
C ALA A 115 7.51 -10.64 -1.25
N PRO A 116 8.27 -9.54 -1.13
CA PRO A 116 9.53 -9.39 -1.83
C PRO A 116 10.49 -10.57 -1.56
N GLY A 117 11.01 -11.18 -2.63
CA GLY A 117 11.95 -12.29 -2.54
C GLY A 117 11.38 -13.63 -2.09
N GLN A 118 10.05 -13.76 -1.97
CA GLN A 118 9.37 -15.01 -1.61
C GLN A 118 8.49 -15.50 -2.74
N LYS A 119 8.24 -16.82 -2.76
CA LYS A 119 7.21 -17.39 -3.65
C LYS A 119 5.82 -17.02 -3.11
N PRO A 120 4.82 -16.88 -3.99
CA PRO A 120 3.44 -16.66 -3.57
C PRO A 120 2.99 -17.77 -2.59
N VAL A 121 2.21 -17.34 -1.59
CA VAL A 121 1.57 -18.25 -0.63
C VAL A 121 0.06 -18.16 -0.86
N LEU A 122 -0.57 -19.31 -1.06
CA LEU A 122 -2.02 -19.49 -1.19
C LEU A 122 -2.65 -19.71 0.18
#